data_ef3192f27db2e22e29d8053e4821145a
#
_entry.id   ef3192f27db2e22e29d8053e4821145a
#
_cell.length_a   1.000
_cell.length_b   1.000
_cell.length_c   1.000
_cell.angle_alpha   90.00
_cell.angle_beta   90.00
_cell.angle_gamma   90.00
#
_symmetry.space_group_name_H-M   'P 1'
#
loop_
_entity.id
_entity.type
_entity.pdbx_description
1 polymer ?
#
loop_
_entity_poly.entity_id
_entity_poly.type
_entity_poly.pdbx_seq_one_letter_code
_entity_poly.pdbx_strand_id
1 'polypeptide(L)'
;MPYKDLREYLKVLESKGLLCHVTAEVDKDWEISAVARQTFRSIPQERRPALMFDKIKGYDIPLVVGILGGSREIYATALETDQNGVFEKWARGKNPIPPKLVDNGPCQEVVHLGADANLEMLPAPIWTVGQDPGPYHTSPFVISRDPETRVQNVGTYRLQVKNPLRGGLMINPQRGMK
;
A
#
# COMPACT_ATOMS: atom_id res chain seq x y z
N MET A 1 6.85 5.49 -17.57
CA MET A 1 6.20 4.93 -16.36
C MET A 1 4.73 5.23 -16.47
N PRO A 2 3.87 4.27 -16.13
CA PRO A 2 2.43 4.40 -16.35
C PRO A 2 1.82 5.56 -15.57
N TYR A 3 2.17 5.70 -14.32
CA TYR A 3 1.68 6.76 -13.45
C TYR A 3 2.85 7.48 -12.79
N LYS A 4 2.72 8.79 -12.65
CA LYS A 4 3.73 9.63 -12.03
C LYS A 4 3.84 9.37 -10.52
N ASP A 5 2.68 9.20 -9.90
CA ASP A 5 2.56 8.91 -8.47
C ASP A 5 1.21 8.21 -8.17
N LEU A 6 0.98 7.90 -6.90
CA LEU A 6 -0.26 7.29 -6.42
C LEU A 6 -1.48 8.19 -6.69
N ARG A 7 -1.35 9.50 -6.60
CA ARG A 7 -2.47 10.44 -6.79
C ARG A 7 -2.97 10.43 -8.23
N GLU A 8 -2.07 10.33 -9.21
CA GLU A 8 -2.44 10.19 -10.61
C GLU A 8 -3.18 8.87 -10.86
N TYR A 9 -2.68 7.78 -10.29
CA TYR A 9 -3.35 6.48 -10.38
C TYR A 9 -4.76 6.49 -9.76
N LEU A 10 -4.92 7.10 -8.59
CA LEU A 10 -6.23 7.22 -7.93
C LEU A 10 -7.22 8.02 -8.79
N LYS A 11 -6.79 9.11 -9.44
CA LYS A 11 -7.63 9.87 -10.39
C LYS A 11 -8.08 9.01 -11.57
N VAL A 12 -7.23 8.11 -12.06
CA VAL A 12 -7.62 7.18 -13.12
C VAL A 12 -8.64 6.17 -12.62
N LEU A 13 -8.47 5.60 -11.43
CA LEU A 13 -9.46 4.71 -10.83
C LEU A 13 -10.81 5.43 -10.64
N GLU A 14 -10.79 6.67 -10.18
CA GLU A 14 -11.98 7.50 -9.99
C GLU A 14 -12.70 7.76 -11.33
N SER A 15 -11.96 8.18 -12.36
CA SER A 15 -12.52 8.44 -13.70
C SER A 15 -13.15 7.19 -14.34
N LYS A 16 -12.71 6.00 -13.96
CA LYS A 16 -13.26 4.72 -14.39
C LYS A 16 -14.38 4.18 -13.50
N GLY A 17 -14.74 4.89 -12.41
CA GLY A 17 -15.71 4.39 -11.43
C GLY A 17 -15.21 3.19 -10.62
N LEU A 18 -13.90 3.01 -10.53
CA LEU A 18 -13.24 1.92 -9.81
C LEU A 18 -12.80 2.30 -8.40
N LEU A 19 -13.03 3.54 -7.97
CA LEU A 19 -12.76 4.05 -6.63
C LEU A 19 -14.06 4.50 -5.96
N CYS A 20 -14.33 4.01 -4.77
CA CYS A 20 -15.47 4.40 -3.96
C CYS A 20 -15.00 5.16 -2.72
N HIS A 21 -15.54 6.37 -2.51
CA HIS A 21 -15.24 7.20 -1.35
C HIS A 21 -16.14 6.84 -0.16
N VAL A 22 -15.53 6.59 0.97
CA VAL A 22 -16.18 6.47 2.28
C VAL A 22 -15.99 7.81 2.98
N THR A 23 -17.04 8.67 2.91
CA THR A 23 -16.99 10.05 3.40
C THR A 23 -17.31 10.18 4.88
N ALA A 24 -17.93 9.15 5.48
CA ALA A 24 -18.13 9.08 6.93
C ALA A 24 -16.78 9.00 7.65
N GLU A 25 -16.70 9.63 8.83
CA GLU A 25 -15.54 9.44 9.70
C GLU A 25 -15.52 8.01 10.23
N VAL A 26 -14.35 7.35 10.15
CA VAL A 26 -14.17 5.94 10.53
C VAL A 26 -13.04 5.77 11.54
N ASP A 27 -13.19 4.79 12.41
CA ASP A 27 -12.15 4.33 13.30
C ASP A 27 -11.22 3.34 12.57
N LYS A 28 -9.89 3.64 12.59
CA LYS A 28 -8.89 2.81 11.89
C LYS A 28 -8.76 1.40 12.48
N ASP A 29 -9.06 1.22 13.76
CA ASP A 29 -8.73 -0.01 14.46
C ASP A 29 -9.73 -1.14 14.19
N TRP A 30 -10.93 -0.83 13.66
CA TRP A 30 -11.92 -1.85 13.34
C TRP A 30 -12.83 -1.53 12.15
N GLU A 31 -13.23 -0.25 11.92
CA GLU A 31 -14.20 0.08 10.86
C GLU A 31 -13.61 -0.05 9.46
N ILE A 32 -12.37 0.40 9.26
CA ILE A 32 -11.70 0.28 7.95
C ILE A 32 -11.65 -1.18 7.50
N SER A 33 -11.20 -2.06 8.38
CA SER A 33 -11.09 -3.49 8.07
C SER A 33 -12.46 -4.15 7.89
N ALA A 34 -13.46 -3.75 8.68
CA ALA A 34 -14.82 -4.27 8.57
C ALA A 34 -15.48 -3.88 7.24
N VAL A 35 -15.42 -2.60 6.86
CA VAL A 35 -15.96 -2.09 5.59
C VAL A 35 -15.25 -2.74 4.40
N ALA A 36 -13.91 -2.80 4.42
CA ALA A 36 -13.14 -3.44 3.36
C ALA A 36 -13.50 -4.93 3.22
N ARG A 37 -13.57 -5.65 4.33
CA ARG A 37 -13.96 -7.07 4.37
C ARG A 37 -15.36 -7.29 3.83
N GLN A 38 -16.33 -6.46 4.24
CA GLN A 38 -17.70 -6.54 3.77
C GLN A 38 -17.78 -6.28 2.27
N THR A 39 -17.13 -5.24 1.78
CA THR A 39 -17.07 -4.90 0.35
C THR A 39 -16.48 -6.05 -0.47
N PHE A 40 -15.36 -6.60 -0.04
CA PHE A 40 -14.68 -7.66 -0.79
C PHE A 40 -15.37 -9.02 -0.73
N ARG A 41 -16.24 -9.24 0.23
CA ARG A 41 -17.06 -10.45 0.34
C ARG A 41 -18.41 -10.37 -0.34
N SER A 42 -19.05 -9.19 -0.29
CA SER A 42 -20.43 -9.03 -0.75
C SER A 42 -20.55 -8.51 -2.17
N ILE A 43 -19.54 -7.82 -2.68
CA ILE A 43 -19.56 -7.30 -4.05
C ILE A 43 -18.83 -8.27 -4.98
N PRO A 44 -19.48 -8.71 -6.06
CA PRO A 44 -18.84 -9.52 -7.10
C PRO A 44 -17.57 -8.84 -7.64
N GLN A 45 -16.56 -9.63 -7.96
CA GLN A 45 -15.25 -9.14 -8.35
C GLN A 45 -15.29 -8.17 -9.54
N GLU A 46 -16.20 -8.37 -10.49
CA GLU A 46 -16.36 -7.57 -11.70
C GLU A 46 -16.84 -6.14 -11.41
N ARG A 47 -17.46 -5.92 -10.24
CA ARG A 47 -18.00 -4.61 -9.81
C ARG A 47 -17.35 -4.09 -8.54
N ARG A 48 -16.36 -4.80 -8.01
CA ARG A 48 -15.73 -4.45 -6.74
C ARG A 48 -14.80 -3.26 -6.91
N PRO A 49 -15.08 -2.13 -6.24
CA PRO A 49 -14.19 -0.96 -6.26
C PRO A 49 -13.03 -1.11 -5.29
N ALA A 50 -12.01 -0.29 -5.47
CA ALA A 50 -11.14 0.13 -4.40
C ALA A 50 -11.89 1.10 -3.48
N LEU A 51 -11.46 1.21 -2.23
CA LEU A 51 -12.06 2.10 -1.23
C LEU A 51 -11.08 3.21 -0.87
N MET A 52 -11.59 4.43 -0.76
CA MET A 52 -10.88 5.56 -0.18
C MET A 52 -11.64 6.05 1.05
N PHE A 53 -11.01 5.96 2.20
CA PHE A 53 -11.52 6.48 3.46
C PHE A 53 -11.02 7.91 3.60
N ASP A 54 -11.92 8.87 3.38
CA ASP A 54 -11.57 10.30 3.32
C ASP A 54 -11.33 10.89 4.70
N LYS A 55 -11.98 10.35 5.73
CA LYS A 55 -11.92 10.84 7.10
C LYS A 55 -11.63 9.70 8.05
N ILE A 56 -10.49 9.77 8.72
CA ILE A 56 -10.07 8.80 9.72
C ILE A 56 -9.95 9.53 11.05
N LYS A 57 -10.63 9.02 12.07
CA LYS A 57 -10.65 9.62 13.41
C LYS A 57 -9.23 9.85 13.95
N GLY A 58 -8.90 11.11 14.19
CA GLY A 58 -7.60 11.51 14.72
C GLY A 58 -6.49 11.65 13.68
N TYR A 59 -6.81 11.60 12.36
CA TYR A 59 -5.84 11.75 11.27
C TYR A 59 -6.37 12.67 10.17
N ASP A 60 -5.48 13.49 9.63
CA ASP A 60 -5.74 14.32 8.45
C ASP A 60 -5.35 13.65 7.13
N ILE A 61 -4.87 12.41 7.19
CA ILE A 61 -4.38 11.64 6.05
C ILE A 61 -5.42 10.58 5.69
N PRO A 62 -5.93 10.55 4.45
CA PRO A 62 -6.84 9.52 3.98
C PRO A 62 -6.13 8.18 3.79
N LEU A 63 -6.89 7.08 3.71
CA LEU A 63 -6.37 5.74 3.52
C LEU A 63 -7.09 5.04 2.37
N VAL A 64 -6.35 4.34 1.52
CA VAL A 64 -6.90 3.58 0.41
C VAL A 64 -6.70 2.07 0.60
N VAL A 65 -7.70 1.30 0.20
CA VAL A 65 -7.70 -0.17 0.29
C VAL A 65 -8.13 -0.78 -1.04
N GLY A 66 -7.47 -1.84 -1.47
CA GLY A 66 -7.86 -2.60 -2.66
C GLY A 66 -7.43 -1.99 -3.99
N ILE A 67 -6.54 -0.99 -3.98
CA ILE A 67 -6.08 -0.28 -5.19
C ILE A 67 -5.28 -1.15 -6.18
N LEU A 68 -4.89 -2.34 -5.79
CA LEU A 68 -4.31 -3.35 -6.70
C LEU A 68 -5.16 -4.63 -6.70
N GLY A 69 -5.60 -5.08 -5.53
CA GLY A 69 -6.27 -6.36 -5.35
C GLY A 69 -7.79 -6.31 -5.26
N GLY A 70 -8.42 -5.16 -5.42
CA GLY A 70 -9.87 -5.01 -5.32
C GLY A 70 -10.61 -5.80 -6.40
N SER A 71 -10.18 -5.68 -7.65
CA SER A 71 -10.71 -6.44 -8.78
C SER A 71 -9.65 -6.67 -9.87
N ARG A 72 -9.94 -7.56 -10.83
CA ARG A 72 -9.07 -7.77 -11.99
C ARG A 72 -8.94 -6.49 -12.84
N GLU A 73 -10.02 -5.72 -12.95
CA GLU A 73 -10.02 -4.48 -13.71
C GLU A 73 -9.11 -3.41 -13.06
N ILE A 74 -9.16 -3.29 -11.72
CA ILE A 74 -8.24 -2.42 -10.97
C ILE A 74 -6.79 -2.84 -11.21
N TYR A 75 -6.52 -4.15 -11.17
CA TYR A 75 -5.19 -4.67 -11.39
C TYR A 75 -4.69 -4.46 -12.82
N ALA A 76 -5.54 -4.70 -13.81
CA ALA A 76 -5.25 -4.42 -15.21
C ALA A 76 -5.00 -2.92 -15.46
N THR A 77 -5.83 -2.07 -14.84
CA THR A 77 -5.65 -0.61 -14.90
C THR A 77 -4.30 -0.18 -14.31
N ALA A 78 -3.90 -0.77 -13.17
CA ALA A 78 -2.58 -0.49 -12.55
C ALA A 78 -1.41 -0.85 -13.48
N LEU A 79 -1.58 -1.86 -14.32
CA LEU A 79 -0.58 -2.29 -15.29
C LEU A 79 -0.73 -1.61 -16.67
N GLU A 80 -1.69 -0.69 -16.84
CA GLU A 80 -2.01 -0.05 -18.14
C GLU A 80 -2.27 -1.08 -19.25
N THR A 81 -3.14 -2.02 -18.97
CA THR A 81 -3.55 -3.07 -19.92
C THR A 81 -5.01 -3.45 -19.65
N ASP A 82 -5.58 -4.30 -20.49
CA ASP A 82 -6.82 -5.00 -20.20
C ASP A 82 -6.57 -6.28 -19.36
N GLN A 83 -7.64 -6.94 -18.95
CA GLN A 83 -7.55 -8.14 -18.12
C GLN A 83 -6.83 -9.31 -18.84
N ASN A 84 -6.86 -9.37 -20.16
CA ASN A 84 -6.21 -10.42 -20.96
C ASN A 84 -4.71 -10.16 -21.10
N GLY A 85 -4.30 -8.90 -21.16
CA GLY A 85 -2.90 -8.49 -21.29
C GLY A 85 -2.08 -8.50 -20.01
N VAL A 86 -2.69 -8.75 -18.83
CA VAL A 86 -2.01 -8.73 -17.54
C VAL A 86 -0.79 -9.64 -17.51
N PHE A 87 -0.93 -10.88 -17.99
CA PHE A 87 0.16 -11.86 -17.94
C PHE A 87 1.36 -11.46 -18.82
N GLU A 88 1.07 -10.97 -20.02
CA GLU A 88 2.10 -10.48 -20.94
C GLU A 88 2.82 -9.26 -20.38
N LYS A 89 2.08 -8.31 -19.80
CA LYS A 89 2.66 -7.12 -19.17
C LYS A 89 3.59 -7.50 -18.03
N TRP A 90 3.20 -8.48 -17.19
CA TRP A 90 4.06 -9.03 -16.14
C TRP A 90 5.32 -9.70 -16.69
N ALA A 91 5.18 -10.50 -17.76
CA ALA A 91 6.32 -11.16 -18.38
C ALA A 91 7.36 -10.15 -18.89
N ARG A 92 6.91 -9.05 -19.49
CA ARG A 92 7.78 -7.94 -19.90
C ARG A 92 8.46 -7.25 -18.73
N GLY A 93 7.79 -7.13 -17.58
CA GLY A 93 8.31 -6.51 -16.36
C GLY A 93 9.46 -7.29 -15.71
N LYS A 94 9.74 -8.53 -16.14
CA LYS A 94 10.90 -9.30 -15.68
C LYS A 94 12.24 -8.78 -16.22
N ASN A 95 12.23 -7.97 -17.27
CA ASN A 95 13.44 -7.34 -17.78
C ASN A 95 13.79 -6.15 -16.87
N PRO A 96 14.92 -6.18 -16.14
CA PRO A 96 15.25 -5.12 -15.20
C PRO A 96 15.64 -3.84 -15.94
N ILE A 97 15.17 -2.72 -15.43
CA ILE A 97 15.59 -1.39 -15.85
C ILE A 97 16.43 -0.82 -14.70
N PRO A 98 17.68 -0.39 -14.95
CA PRO A 98 18.50 0.20 -13.91
C PRO A 98 17.83 1.42 -13.26
N PRO A 99 17.89 1.57 -11.93
CA PRO A 99 17.36 2.74 -11.25
C PRO A 99 18.17 3.99 -11.63
N LYS A 100 17.48 5.12 -11.79
CA LYS A 100 18.12 6.42 -11.91
C LYS A 100 18.42 6.96 -10.52
N LEU A 101 19.68 7.26 -10.25
CA LEU A 101 20.08 7.96 -9.04
C LEU A 101 19.80 9.45 -9.19
N VAL A 102 19.28 10.05 -8.15
CA VAL A 102 19.00 11.49 -8.04
C VAL A 102 19.55 12.00 -6.71
N ASP A 103 20.01 13.24 -6.68
CA ASP A 103 20.58 13.82 -5.45
C ASP A 103 19.48 14.14 -4.40
N ASN A 104 18.30 14.54 -4.90
CA ASN A 104 17.15 14.88 -4.05
C ASN A 104 15.89 14.21 -4.62
N GLY A 105 15.17 13.47 -3.79
CA GLY A 105 13.90 12.84 -4.13
C GLY A 105 12.72 13.53 -3.44
N PRO A 106 11.52 13.53 -4.04
CA PRO A 106 10.30 14.07 -3.40
C PRO A 106 10.00 13.45 -2.01
N CYS A 107 10.44 12.22 -1.78
CA CYS A 107 10.30 11.56 -0.47
C CYS A 107 11.18 12.16 0.64
N GLN A 108 12.04 13.12 0.32
CA GLN A 108 12.91 13.83 1.26
C GLN A 108 12.45 15.27 1.56
N GLU A 109 11.30 15.70 1.02
CA GLU A 109 10.74 17.04 1.27
C GLU A 109 10.31 17.23 2.72
N VAL A 110 9.81 16.16 3.36
CA VAL A 110 9.42 16.18 4.77
C VAL A 110 10.22 15.11 5.50
N VAL A 111 10.96 15.56 6.51
CA VAL A 111 11.85 14.70 7.31
C VAL A 111 11.55 14.91 8.79
N HIS A 112 11.21 13.84 9.49
CA HIS A 112 11.00 13.83 10.93
C HIS A 112 12.17 13.13 11.61
N LEU A 113 12.85 13.82 12.52
CA LEU A 113 14.04 13.33 13.22
C LEU A 113 13.90 13.45 14.75
N GLY A 114 14.55 12.56 15.45
CA GLY A 114 14.59 12.61 16.92
C GLY A 114 13.21 12.53 17.56
N ALA A 115 12.82 13.54 18.31
CA ALA A 115 11.54 13.61 19.02
C ALA A 115 10.32 13.75 18.09
N ASP A 116 10.53 14.25 16.87
CA ASP A 116 9.45 14.43 15.88
C ASP A 116 9.18 13.15 15.06
N ALA A 117 10.05 12.16 15.17
CA ALA A 117 9.86 10.86 14.50
C ALA A 117 8.75 10.06 15.19
N ASN A 118 7.70 9.73 14.46
CA ASN A 118 6.55 9.02 14.99
C ASN A 118 5.89 8.14 13.93
N LEU A 119 5.92 6.82 14.11
CA LEU A 119 5.24 5.87 13.22
C LEU A 119 3.71 5.95 13.30
N GLU A 120 3.16 6.46 14.40
CA GLU A 120 1.73 6.60 14.63
C GLU A 120 1.13 7.84 13.94
N MET A 121 1.95 8.68 13.30
CA MET A 121 1.47 9.80 12.48
C MET A 121 0.71 9.34 11.22
N LEU A 122 0.89 8.09 10.81
CA LEU A 122 0.18 7.48 9.69
C LEU A 122 -0.92 6.53 10.20
N PRO A 123 -2.13 6.57 9.63
CA PRO A 123 -3.23 5.69 10.06
C PRO A 123 -2.95 4.24 9.69
N ALA A 124 -2.41 3.46 10.61
CA ALA A 124 -2.21 2.03 10.44
C ALA A 124 -3.40 1.26 11.01
N PRO A 125 -4.19 0.53 10.22
CA PRO A 125 -5.32 -0.25 10.71
C PRO A 125 -4.92 -1.53 11.45
N ILE A 126 -5.84 -2.02 12.31
CA ILE A 126 -5.87 -3.41 12.75
C ILE A 126 -6.71 -4.18 11.72
N TRP A 127 -6.08 -5.05 10.93
CA TRP A 127 -6.73 -5.69 9.78
C TRP A 127 -7.61 -6.87 10.16
N THR A 128 -7.23 -7.60 11.22
CA THR A 128 -8.01 -8.73 11.74
C THR A 128 -8.20 -8.55 13.24
N VAL A 129 -9.25 -7.84 13.60
CA VAL A 129 -9.59 -7.55 15.00
C VAL A 129 -9.70 -8.85 15.79
N GLY A 130 -9.05 -8.91 16.95
CA GLY A 130 -9.00 -10.09 17.81
C GLY A 130 -7.96 -11.16 17.42
N GLN A 131 -7.27 -11.01 16.27
CA GLN A 131 -6.20 -11.91 15.83
C GLN A 131 -4.88 -11.16 15.63
N ASP A 132 -4.90 -9.99 14.98
CA ASP A 132 -3.70 -9.18 14.86
C ASP A 132 -3.37 -8.55 16.22
N PRO A 133 -2.10 -8.61 16.67
CA PRO A 133 -1.69 -8.07 17.98
C PRO A 133 -1.58 -6.54 18.01
N GLY A 134 -1.90 -5.86 16.92
CA GLY A 134 -1.86 -4.39 16.82
C GLY A 134 -1.98 -3.90 15.39
N PRO A 135 -1.77 -2.59 15.16
CA PRO A 135 -1.89 -1.99 13.85
C PRO A 135 -0.73 -2.34 12.90
N TYR A 136 -1.04 -2.44 11.60
CA TYR A 136 -0.07 -2.80 10.57
C TYR A 136 -0.12 -1.88 9.36
N HIS A 137 1.04 -1.40 8.92
CA HIS A 137 1.24 -1.00 7.53
C HIS A 137 1.42 -2.26 6.69
N THR A 138 0.52 -2.49 5.73
CA THR A 138 0.47 -3.75 4.97
C THR A 138 1.22 -3.71 3.64
N SER A 139 1.54 -2.52 3.15
CA SER A 139 2.15 -2.34 1.83
C SER A 139 3.42 -1.49 1.83
N PRO A 140 4.27 -1.48 2.87
CA PRO A 140 5.51 -0.75 2.81
C PRO A 140 6.50 -1.44 1.87
N PHE A 141 7.20 -0.66 1.06
CA PHE A 141 8.37 -1.13 0.34
C PHE A 141 9.59 -1.03 1.26
N VAL A 142 10.09 -2.19 1.66
CA VAL A 142 11.29 -2.28 2.49
C VAL A 142 12.49 -2.50 1.57
N ILE A 143 13.42 -1.55 1.62
CA ILE A 143 14.66 -1.57 0.86
C ILE A 143 15.75 -2.06 1.80
N SER A 144 16.38 -3.16 1.44
CA SER A 144 17.51 -3.73 2.17
C SER A 144 18.69 -3.94 1.23
N ARG A 145 19.87 -4.16 1.80
CA ARG A 145 21.08 -4.40 1.03
C ARG A 145 21.88 -5.52 1.71
N ASP A 146 22.26 -6.49 0.93
CA ASP A 146 23.14 -7.55 1.39
C ASP A 146 24.45 -6.96 1.91
N PRO A 147 24.90 -7.29 3.13
CA PRO A 147 26.08 -6.69 3.73
C PRO A 147 27.40 -7.08 3.02
N GLU A 148 27.45 -8.25 2.40
CA GLU A 148 28.65 -8.77 1.73
C GLU A 148 28.68 -8.38 0.26
N THR A 149 27.64 -8.73 -0.48
CA THR A 149 27.58 -8.52 -1.94
C THR A 149 27.13 -7.11 -2.33
N ARG A 150 26.55 -6.34 -1.38
CA ARG A 150 25.96 -5.02 -1.58
C ARG A 150 24.77 -5.00 -2.55
N VAL A 151 24.28 -6.15 -2.95
CA VAL A 151 23.09 -6.26 -3.81
C VAL A 151 21.87 -5.74 -3.06
N GLN A 152 21.14 -4.83 -3.71
CA GLN A 152 19.92 -4.24 -3.15
C GLN A 152 18.72 -5.14 -3.41
N ASN A 153 17.92 -5.34 -2.39
CA ASN A 153 16.61 -5.99 -2.46
C ASN A 153 15.51 -4.99 -2.12
N VAL A 154 14.39 -5.07 -2.81
CA VAL A 154 13.16 -4.34 -2.50
C VAL A 154 12.04 -5.36 -2.34
N GLY A 155 11.38 -5.35 -1.20
CA GLY A 155 10.28 -6.28 -0.94
C GLY A 155 9.14 -5.64 -0.19
N THR A 156 7.94 -6.20 -0.33
CA THR A 156 6.79 -5.78 0.46
C THR A 156 6.70 -6.67 1.69
N TYR A 157 6.92 -6.08 2.86
CA TYR A 157 6.85 -6.74 4.15
C TYR A 157 5.94 -5.94 5.07
N ARG A 158 4.93 -6.57 5.67
CA ARG A 158 4.08 -5.86 6.61
C ARG A 158 4.86 -5.41 7.84
N LEU A 159 4.64 -4.16 8.25
CA LEU A 159 5.26 -3.53 9.40
C LEU A 159 4.22 -3.36 10.52
N GLN A 160 4.39 -4.06 11.64
CA GLN A 160 3.60 -3.81 12.83
C GLN A 160 4.07 -2.54 13.51
N VAL A 161 3.18 -1.61 13.78
CA VAL A 161 3.47 -0.45 14.62
C VAL A 161 3.33 -0.88 16.07
N LYS A 162 4.43 -0.87 16.83
CA LYS A 162 4.47 -1.27 18.24
C LYS A 162 4.38 -0.09 19.19
N ASN A 163 4.96 1.01 18.80
CA ASN A 163 4.91 2.31 19.48
C ASN A 163 5.45 3.38 18.51
N PRO A 164 5.46 4.67 18.89
CA PRO A 164 5.91 5.75 18.02
C PRO A 164 7.27 5.54 17.35
N LEU A 165 8.21 4.86 18.01
CA LEU A 165 9.58 4.70 17.55
C LEU A 165 9.96 3.27 17.18
N ARG A 166 9.04 2.32 17.28
CA ARG A 166 9.35 0.90 17.05
C ARG A 166 8.34 0.25 16.12
N GLY A 167 8.85 -0.32 15.03
CA GLY A 167 8.13 -1.21 14.14
C GLY A 167 8.69 -2.63 14.18
N GLY A 168 7.84 -3.62 13.95
CA GLY A 168 8.21 -5.02 13.81
C GLY A 168 7.99 -5.50 12.38
N LEU A 169 9.04 -5.93 11.69
CA LEU A 169 8.95 -6.56 10.37
C LEU A 169 8.77 -8.06 10.52
N MET A 170 7.83 -8.62 9.76
CA MET A 170 7.70 -10.07 9.64
C MET A 170 8.52 -10.56 8.44
N ILE A 171 9.68 -11.14 8.74
CA ILE A 171 10.61 -11.68 7.75
C ILE A 171 10.55 -13.20 7.80
N ASN A 172 10.19 -13.83 6.68
CA ASN A 172 10.28 -15.27 6.54
C ASN A 172 11.69 -15.61 6.04
N PRO A 173 12.42 -16.58 6.65
CA PRO A 173 13.77 -16.98 6.23
C PRO A 173 13.91 -17.40 4.77
N GLN A 174 12.80 -17.77 4.13
CA GLN A 174 12.76 -18.15 2.71
C GLN A 174 12.56 -16.94 1.76
N ARG A 175 12.40 -15.72 2.30
CA ARG A 175 12.27 -14.49 1.52
C ARG A 175 13.62 -13.82 1.33
N GLY A 176 13.73 -12.95 0.30
CA GLY A 176 15.00 -12.35 -0.12
C GLY A 176 15.69 -11.40 0.88
N MET A 177 15.04 -11.05 2.00
CA MET A 177 15.66 -10.33 3.10
C MET A 177 16.05 -11.36 4.18
N LYS A 178 17.33 -11.63 4.30
CA LYS A 178 17.92 -12.46 5.34
C LYS A 178 18.67 -11.58 6.35
#